data_a2e7004c7361473ad4694cc9df320867
#
_entry.id   a2e7004c7361473ad4694cc9df320867
#
_cell.length_a   1.000
_cell.length_b   1.000
_cell.length_c   1.000
_cell.angle_alpha   90.00
_cell.angle_beta   90.00
_cell.angle_gamma   90.00
#
_symmetry.space_group_name_H-M   'P 1'
#
loop_
_entity.id
_entity.type
_entity.pdbx_description
1 polymer ?
#
loop_
_entity_poly.entity_id
_entity_poly.type
_entity_poly.pdbx_seq_one_letter_code
_entity_poly.pdbx_strand_id
1 'polypeptide(L)'
;MKQNRNFLILGVTGGAGSGKTTVVEQIEKTVPTVFLHCDVIAHKLMEPGGASYDALVEEFGKGILEEEHQENSPISRPKLAKVAMATEESRLRLNELTHPLVQQAVEGELKRLAEEDFCGVAVIEAALLIEAGYKSICDSLWYVHAPLEHRIRRMKEKRGYSDEKISNILAGQLSEAEFKANADVVIENPDGDKAKVLKELQQQIRVLLKDYVESTDKM
;
A
#
# COMPACT_ATOMS: atom_id res chain seq x y z
N MET A 1 -19.15 -8.49 -0.11
CA MET A 1 -18.75 -7.63 1.01
C MET A 1 -19.27 -6.17 0.93
N LYS A 2 -19.78 -5.69 -0.21
CA LYS A 2 -20.24 -4.28 -0.37
C LYS A 2 -21.54 -3.90 0.38
N GLN A 3 -22.29 -4.85 0.91
CA GLN A 3 -23.71 -4.62 1.28
C GLN A 3 -24.03 -4.37 2.76
N ASN A 4 -23.04 -4.30 3.68
CA ASN A 4 -23.36 -4.15 5.10
C ASN A 4 -22.26 -3.42 5.89
N ARG A 5 -21.77 -2.28 5.40
CA ARG A 5 -20.78 -1.49 6.11
C ARG A 5 -21.06 0.02 5.96
N ASN A 6 -20.72 0.77 7.00
CA ASN A 6 -20.89 2.22 7.06
C ASN A 6 -19.61 2.99 6.68
N PHE A 7 -18.69 2.37 5.92
CA PHE A 7 -17.45 3.00 5.47
C PHE A 7 -17.08 2.61 4.05
N LEU A 8 -16.31 3.48 3.41
CA LEU A 8 -15.70 3.25 2.11
C LEU A 8 -14.34 2.56 2.24
N ILE A 9 -14.02 1.70 1.28
CA ILE A 9 -12.65 1.16 1.11
C ILE A 9 -12.00 1.87 -0.07
N LEU A 10 -10.97 2.65 0.23
CA LEU A 10 -10.21 3.40 -0.76
C LEU A 10 -8.83 2.80 -0.93
N GLY A 11 -8.53 2.31 -2.12
CA GLY A 11 -7.17 1.94 -2.50
C GLY A 11 -6.37 3.17 -2.93
N VAL A 12 -5.16 3.35 -2.37
CA VAL A 12 -4.25 4.42 -2.80
C VAL A 12 -2.96 3.81 -3.31
N THR A 13 -2.71 3.96 -4.60
CA THR A 13 -1.52 3.44 -5.27
C THR A 13 -0.72 4.52 -5.96
N GLY A 14 0.46 4.18 -6.46
CA GLY A 14 1.32 5.09 -7.21
C GLY A 14 2.80 4.80 -6.99
N GLY A 15 3.63 5.22 -7.91
CA GLY A 15 5.06 4.95 -7.88
C GLY A 15 5.77 5.57 -6.68
N ALA A 16 6.97 5.09 -6.39
CA ALA A 16 7.84 5.67 -5.36
C ALA A 16 8.08 7.16 -5.66
N GLY A 17 7.99 8.01 -4.63
CA GLY A 17 8.14 9.46 -4.78
C GLY A 17 6.90 10.19 -5.32
N SER A 18 5.78 9.53 -5.65
CA SER A 18 4.57 10.18 -6.15
C SER A 18 3.87 11.07 -5.09
N GLY A 19 4.09 10.81 -3.80
CA GLY A 19 3.49 11.58 -2.70
C GLY A 19 2.20 11.00 -2.16
N LYS A 20 2.01 9.68 -2.22
CA LYS A 20 0.88 8.97 -1.60
C LYS A 20 0.61 9.42 -0.17
N THR A 21 1.64 9.47 0.67
CA THR A 21 1.53 9.89 2.07
C THR A 21 0.86 11.27 2.22
N THR A 22 1.21 12.23 1.36
CA THR A 22 0.58 13.56 1.37
C THR A 22 -0.89 13.51 1.05
N VAL A 23 -1.29 12.67 0.09
CA VAL A 23 -2.71 12.47 -0.28
C VAL A 23 -3.46 11.83 0.88
N VAL A 24 -2.89 10.78 1.47
CA VAL A 24 -3.44 10.04 2.60
C VAL A 24 -3.64 10.95 3.83
N GLU A 25 -2.65 11.77 4.21
CA GLU A 25 -2.75 12.76 5.29
C GLU A 25 -3.87 13.80 5.07
N GLN A 26 -4.19 14.12 3.82
CA GLN A 26 -5.29 15.04 3.53
C GLN A 26 -6.66 14.37 3.63
N ILE A 27 -6.76 13.08 3.29
CA ILE A 27 -7.99 12.31 3.50
C ILE A 27 -8.31 12.28 5.00
N GLU A 28 -7.32 11.95 5.84
CA GLU A 28 -7.44 11.90 7.30
C GLU A 28 -7.92 13.22 7.90
N LYS A 29 -7.46 14.36 7.39
CA LYS A 29 -7.91 15.69 7.85
C LYS A 29 -9.34 16.04 7.45
N THR A 30 -9.93 15.29 6.53
CA THR A 30 -11.23 15.62 5.94
C THR A 30 -12.34 14.72 6.49
N VAL A 31 -12.05 13.43 6.76
CA VAL A 31 -13.02 12.43 7.21
C VAL A 31 -12.36 11.48 8.21
N PRO A 32 -13.13 10.83 9.12
CA PRO A 32 -12.63 9.75 9.94
C PRO A 32 -11.99 8.68 9.05
N THR A 33 -10.73 8.32 9.34
CA THR A 33 -9.96 7.44 8.45
C THR A 33 -9.21 6.38 9.25
N VAL A 34 -9.25 5.15 8.76
CA VAL A 34 -8.40 4.05 9.22
C VAL A 34 -7.44 3.67 8.11
N PHE A 35 -6.14 3.57 8.43
CA PHE A 35 -5.11 3.22 7.48
C PHE A 35 -4.69 1.76 7.60
N LEU A 36 -4.75 1.06 6.49
CA LEU A 36 -4.27 -0.30 6.32
C LEU A 36 -3.00 -0.26 5.45
N HIS A 37 -1.87 -0.03 6.11
CA HIS A 37 -0.56 -0.02 5.46
C HIS A 37 -0.09 -1.46 5.26
N CYS A 38 -0.23 -2.02 4.07
CA CYS A 38 0.12 -3.41 3.78
C CYS A 38 1.60 -3.72 4.08
N ASP A 39 2.50 -2.77 3.85
CA ASP A 39 3.93 -2.94 4.19
C ASP A 39 4.15 -3.09 5.71
N VAL A 40 3.40 -2.33 6.52
CA VAL A 40 3.47 -2.43 8.01
C VAL A 40 2.85 -3.74 8.47
N ILE A 41 1.73 -4.15 7.87
CA ILE A 41 1.08 -5.44 8.16
C ILE A 41 2.04 -6.59 7.81
N ALA A 42 2.64 -6.57 6.62
CA ALA A 42 3.62 -7.57 6.22
C ALA A 42 4.78 -7.68 7.22
N HIS A 43 5.30 -6.55 7.72
CA HIS A 43 6.35 -6.55 8.73
C HIS A 43 5.92 -7.23 10.04
N LYS A 44 4.73 -6.92 10.54
CA LYS A 44 4.20 -7.57 11.75
C LYS A 44 4.03 -9.07 11.57
N LEU A 45 3.61 -9.51 10.38
CA LEU A 45 3.49 -10.93 10.07
C LEU A 45 4.84 -11.65 9.98
N MET A 46 5.94 -10.91 9.75
CA MET A 46 7.32 -11.43 9.72
C MET A 46 8.02 -11.39 11.09
N GLU A 47 7.40 -10.80 12.12
CA GLU A 47 7.95 -10.84 13.48
C GLU A 47 7.91 -12.27 14.05
N PRO A 48 8.77 -12.62 15.01
CA PRO A 48 8.72 -13.92 15.67
C PRO A 48 7.32 -14.25 16.20
N GLY A 49 6.78 -15.40 15.79
CA GLY A 49 5.39 -15.80 16.08
C GLY A 49 4.34 -15.19 15.14
N GLY A 50 4.74 -14.35 14.20
CA GLY A 50 3.86 -13.87 13.12
C GLY A 50 3.60 -14.94 12.06
N ALA A 51 2.48 -14.84 11.38
CA ALA A 51 1.97 -15.89 10.50
C ALA A 51 2.88 -16.26 9.31
N SER A 52 3.77 -15.37 8.86
CA SER A 52 4.72 -15.64 7.78
C SER A 52 6.13 -15.99 8.25
N TYR A 53 6.41 -15.85 9.56
CA TYR A 53 7.77 -15.98 10.09
C TYR A 53 8.38 -17.36 9.80
N ASP A 54 7.72 -18.43 10.23
CA ASP A 54 8.26 -19.79 10.10
C ASP A 54 8.43 -20.20 8.63
N ALA A 55 7.44 -19.90 7.79
CA ALA A 55 7.49 -20.21 6.35
C ALA A 55 8.64 -19.46 5.64
N LEU A 56 8.93 -18.23 6.03
CA LEU A 56 10.03 -17.46 5.47
C LEU A 56 11.40 -18.00 5.94
N VAL A 57 11.51 -18.41 7.21
CA VAL A 57 12.75 -19.02 7.73
C VAL A 57 12.98 -20.39 7.11
N GLU A 58 11.94 -21.18 6.87
CA GLU A 58 12.01 -22.48 6.17
C GLU A 58 12.47 -22.30 4.73
N GLU A 59 11.89 -21.35 3.98
CA GLU A 59 12.16 -21.11 2.57
C GLU A 59 13.55 -20.50 2.33
N PHE A 60 13.90 -19.44 3.06
CA PHE A 60 15.10 -18.64 2.81
C PHE A 60 16.27 -18.97 3.74
N GLY A 61 16.05 -19.89 4.68
CA GLY A 61 17.05 -20.35 5.65
C GLY A 61 17.29 -19.36 6.79
N LYS A 62 17.96 -19.85 7.84
CA LYS A 62 18.27 -19.03 9.04
C LYS A 62 19.20 -17.84 8.78
N GLY A 63 19.86 -17.81 7.63
CA GLY A 63 20.71 -16.67 7.22
C GLY A 63 19.97 -15.34 7.07
N ILE A 64 18.62 -15.36 7.00
CA ILE A 64 17.80 -14.15 6.99
C ILE A 64 17.57 -13.55 8.37
N LEU A 65 17.89 -14.27 9.46
CA LEU A 65 17.71 -13.81 10.84
C LEU A 65 18.78 -12.80 11.25
N GLU A 66 18.45 -11.95 12.21
CA GLU A 66 19.44 -11.05 12.82
C GLU A 66 20.54 -11.86 13.50
N GLU A 67 20.16 -12.84 14.31
CA GLU A 67 21.04 -13.80 15.00
C GLU A 67 20.69 -15.23 14.59
N GLU A 68 21.51 -15.85 13.73
CA GLU A 68 21.21 -17.15 13.09
C GLU A 68 21.09 -18.33 14.08
N HIS A 69 21.71 -18.23 15.25
CA HIS A 69 21.75 -19.29 16.26
C HIS A 69 20.81 -19.05 17.46
N GLN A 70 20.10 -17.93 17.46
CA GLN A 70 19.13 -17.58 18.50
C GLN A 70 17.73 -18.03 18.10
N GLU A 71 17.03 -18.75 18.99
CA GLU A 71 15.62 -19.06 18.79
C GLU A 71 14.77 -17.78 18.76
N ASN A 72 13.80 -17.74 17.86
CA ASN A 72 12.92 -16.60 17.66
C ASN A 72 13.64 -15.26 17.38
N SER A 73 14.82 -15.34 16.75
CA SER A 73 15.51 -14.13 16.31
C SER A 73 14.69 -13.42 15.22
N PRO A 74 14.54 -12.08 15.26
CA PRO A 74 13.81 -11.34 14.23
C PRO A 74 14.41 -11.55 12.83
N ILE A 75 13.55 -11.50 11.82
CA ILE A 75 14.01 -11.48 10.42
C ILE A 75 14.66 -10.14 10.11
N SER A 76 15.91 -10.18 9.68
CA SER A 76 16.63 -9.01 9.17
C SER A 76 16.13 -8.66 7.77
N ARG A 77 15.39 -7.57 7.66
CA ARG A 77 14.85 -7.10 6.37
C ARG A 77 15.91 -6.93 5.28
N PRO A 78 17.10 -6.37 5.55
CA PRO A 78 18.16 -6.30 4.55
C PRO A 78 18.67 -7.67 4.11
N LYS A 79 18.80 -8.64 5.03
CA LYS A 79 19.24 -9.99 4.70
C LYS A 79 18.16 -10.71 3.87
N LEU A 80 16.88 -10.65 4.28
CA LEU A 80 15.76 -11.21 3.52
C LEU A 80 15.70 -10.59 2.11
N ALA A 81 15.73 -9.26 2.00
CA ALA A 81 15.69 -8.57 0.72
C ALA A 81 16.83 -9.00 -0.21
N LYS A 82 18.05 -9.18 0.33
CA LYS A 82 19.20 -9.63 -0.44
C LYS A 82 18.98 -11.02 -1.06
N VAL A 83 18.38 -11.95 -0.34
CA VAL A 83 18.12 -13.32 -0.81
C VAL A 83 16.90 -13.37 -1.70
N ALA A 84 15.81 -12.77 -1.27
CA ALA A 84 14.52 -12.80 -1.98
C ALA A 84 14.54 -12.01 -3.29
N MET A 85 15.38 -10.98 -3.42
CA MET A 85 15.51 -10.20 -4.66
C MET A 85 16.65 -10.68 -5.54
N ALA A 86 17.35 -11.77 -5.19
CA ALA A 86 18.47 -12.29 -5.97
C ALA A 86 18.03 -12.88 -7.32
N THR A 87 16.85 -13.49 -7.38
CA THR A 87 16.26 -14.06 -8.59
C THR A 87 14.76 -13.71 -8.66
N GLU A 88 14.20 -13.81 -9.86
CA GLU A 88 12.76 -13.64 -10.03
C GLU A 88 11.95 -14.74 -9.31
N GLU A 89 12.45 -15.97 -9.33
CA GLU A 89 11.85 -17.11 -8.62
C GLU A 89 11.77 -16.84 -7.10
N SER A 90 12.88 -16.44 -6.48
CA SER A 90 12.92 -16.09 -5.05
C SER A 90 11.95 -14.95 -4.70
N ARG A 91 11.84 -13.95 -5.59
CA ARG A 91 10.91 -12.83 -5.43
C ARG A 91 9.45 -13.29 -5.49
N LEU A 92 9.12 -14.13 -6.45
CA LEU A 92 7.78 -14.72 -6.57
C LEU A 92 7.45 -15.56 -5.34
N ARG A 93 8.40 -16.36 -4.87
CA ARG A 93 8.22 -17.19 -3.68
C ARG A 93 7.98 -16.37 -2.42
N LEU A 94 8.72 -15.27 -2.22
CA LEU A 94 8.44 -14.31 -1.14
C LEU A 94 6.99 -13.80 -1.21
N ASN A 95 6.54 -13.41 -2.39
CA ASN A 95 5.20 -12.88 -2.59
C ASN A 95 4.12 -13.95 -2.31
N GLU A 96 4.31 -15.18 -2.77
CA GLU A 96 3.40 -16.30 -2.50
C GLU A 96 3.24 -16.59 -1.01
N LEU A 97 4.32 -16.48 -0.24
CA LEU A 97 4.31 -16.72 1.20
C LEU A 97 3.72 -15.55 2.01
N THR A 98 3.78 -14.33 1.48
CA THR A 98 3.40 -13.13 2.25
C THR A 98 2.08 -12.52 1.82
N HIS A 99 1.81 -12.39 0.52
CA HIS A 99 0.62 -11.67 0.03
C HIS A 99 -0.70 -12.24 0.53
N PRO A 100 -0.94 -13.57 0.54
CA PRO A 100 -2.20 -14.12 1.04
C PRO A 100 -2.45 -13.80 2.52
N LEU A 101 -1.38 -13.81 3.32
CA LEU A 101 -1.46 -13.52 4.75
C LEU A 101 -1.72 -12.04 5.03
N VAL A 102 -1.10 -11.15 4.24
CA VAL A 102 -1.37 -9.70 4.30
C VAL A 102 -2.81 -9.42 3.89
N GLN A 103 -3.28 -10.05 2.81
CA GLN A 103 -4.68 -9.91 2.37
C GLN A 103 -5.66 -10.38 3.45
N GLN A 104 -5.42 -11.54 4.04
CA GLN A 104 -6.24 -12.06 5.15
C GLN A 104 -6.27 -11.10 6.35
N ALA A 105 -5.12 -10.51 6.71
CA ALA A 105 -5.05 -9.53 7.79
C ALA A 105 -5.83 -8.26 7.46
N VAL A 106 -5.72 -7.76 6.23
CA VAL A 106 -6.51 -6.61 5.75
C VAL A 106 -8.01 -6.90 5.79
N GLU A 107 -8.44 -8.07 5.28
CA GLU A 107 -9.85 -8.49 5.32
C GLU A 107 -10.37 -8.64 6.76
N GLY A 108 -9.55 -9.17 7.66
CA GLY A 108 -9.87 -9.27 9.09
C GLY A 108 -10.09 -7.90 9.72
N GLU A 109 -9.25 -6.93 9.40
CA GLU A 109 -9.39 -5.55 9.91
C GLU A 109 -10.63 -4.86 9.33
N LEU A 110 -10.92 -5.03 8.03
CA LEU A 110 -12.15 -4.51 7.42
C LEU A 110 -13.41 -5.11 8.04
N LYS A 111 -13.37 -6.39 8.39
CA LYS A 111 -14.47 -7.07 9.10
C LYS A 111 -14.64 -6.50 10.51
N ARG A 112 -13.55 -6.30 11.27
CA ARG A 112 -13.57 -5.66 12.59
C ARG A 112 -14.20 -4.27 12.53
N LEU A 113 -13.82 -3.44 11.54
CA LEU A 113 -14.39 -2.11 11.35
C LEU A 113 -15.91 -2.16 11.08
N ALA A 114 -16.37 -3.17 10.34
CA ALA A 114 -17.80 -3.36 10.11
C ALA A 114 -18.56 -3.79 11.38
N GLU A 115 -17.95 -4.66 12.20
CA GLU A 115 -18.52 -5.10 13.49
C GLU A 115 -18.54 -3.97 14.54
N GLU A 116 -17.64 -3.00 14.45
CA GLU A 116 -17.58 -1.80 15.31
C GLU A 116 -18.43 -0.63 14.79
N ASP A 117 -19.24 -0.83 13.74
CA ASP A 117 -20.05 0.22 13.09
C ASP A 117 -19.22 1.46 12.71
N PHE A 118 -17.95 1.27 12.32
CA PHE A 118 -17.09 2.37 11.89
C PHE A 118 -17.73 3.12 10.71
N CYS A 119 -17.75 4.47 10.80
CA CYS A 119 -18.25 5.35 9.75
C CYS A 119 -17.12 6.26 9.26
N GLY A 120 -16.72 6.12 7.98
CA GLY A 120 -15.61 6.89 7.42
C GLY A 120 -14.98 6.25 6.19
N VAL A 121 -13.66 6.29 6.11
CA VAL A 121 -12.88 5.72 5.01
C VAL A 121 -11.79 4.78 5.55
N ALA A 122 -11.78 3.54 5.09
CA ALA A 122 -10.66 2.63 5.27
C ALA A 122 -9.73 2.76 4.05
N VAL A 123 -8.52 3.27 4.25
CA VAL A 123 -7.53 3.45 3.18
C VAL A 123 -6.58 2.26 3.17
N ILE A 124 -6.52 1.53 2.06
CA ILE A 124 -5.52 0.49 1.81
C ILE A 124 -4.37 1.12 1.02
N GLU A 125 -3.18 1.15 1.61
CA GLU A 125 -1.95 1.58 0.94
C GLU A 125 -1.01 0.39 0.78
N ALA A 126 -0.63 0.10 -0.47
CA ALA A 126 0.35 -0.91 -0.82
C ALA A 126 1.18 -0.47 -2.03
N ALA A 127 2.45 -0.88 -2.06
CA ALA A 127 3.31 -0.66 -3.23
C ALA A 127 2.83 -1.48 -4.45
N LEU A 128 2.32 -2.69 -4.21
CA LEU A 128 1.84 -3.66 -5.21
C LEU A 128 0.32 -3.85 -5.11
N LEU A 129 -0.44 -2.78 -4.86
CA LEU A 129 -1.88 -2.85 -4.58
C LEU A 129 -2.68 -3.46 -5.75
N ILE A 130 -2.29 -3.14 -6.97
CA ILE A 130 -2.93 -3.65 -8.18
C ILE A 130 -2.57 -5.12 -8.40
N GLU A 131 -1.27 -5.44 -8.34
CA GLU A 131 -0.71 -6.77 -8.57
C GLU A 131 -1.19 -7.78 -7.51
N ALA A 132 -1.36 -7.33 -6.28
CA ALA A 132 -1.89 -8.13 -5.19
C ALA A 132 -3.43 -8.27 -5.21
N GLY A 133 -4.12 -7.71 -6.22
CA GLY A 133 -5.55 -7.90 -6.42
C GLY A 133 -6.48 -7.10 -5.50
N TYR A 134 -5.96 -6.15 -4.73
CA TYR A 134 -6.77 -5.33 -3.81
C TYR A 134 -7.85 -4.48 -4.49
N LYS A 135 -7.74 -4.24 -5.81
CA LYS A 135 -8.78 -3.53 -6.57
C LYS A 135 -10.16 -4.15 -6.40
N SER A 136 -10.24 -5.48 -6.27
CA SER A 136 -11.51 -6.22 -6.15
C SER A 136 -12.28 -5.91 -4.86
N ILE A 137 -11.60 -5.47 -3.80
CA ILE A 137 -12.19 -5.16 -2.50
C ILE A 137 -12.37 -3.65 -2.28
N CYS A 138 -11.71 -2.81 -3.07
CA CYS A 138 -11.84 -1.36 -3.00
C CYS A 138 -13.15 -0.88 -3.66
N ASP A 139 -13.76 0.16 -3.10
CA ASP A 139 -14.87 0.88 -3.73
C ASP A 139 -14.36 1.85 -4.79
N SER A 140 -13.17 2.40 -4.56
CA SER A 140 -12.45 3.24 -5.50
C SER A 140 -10.95 3.03 -5.37
N LEU A 141 -10.24 3.05 -6.50
CA LEU A 141 -8.78 2.97 -6.57
C LEU A 141 -8.22 4.28 -7.10
N TRP A 142 -7.45 4.98 -6.27
CA TRP A 142 -6.82 6.25 -6.62
C TRP A 142 -5.35 6.06 -6.96
N TYR A 143 -4.97 6.53 -8.13
CA TYR A 143 -3.58 6.58 -8.57
C TYR A 143 -3.00 7.98 -8.31
N VAL A 144 -2.03 8.07 -7.41
CA VAL A 144 -1.28 9.31 -7.17
C VAL A 144 -0.16 9.39 -8.19
N HIS A 145 -0.32 10.29 -9.16
CA HIS A 145 0.65 10.54 -10.22
C HIS A 145 1.53 11.74 -9.90
N ALA A 146 2.80 11.63 -10.25
CA ALA A 146 3.73 12.76 -10.34
C ALA A 146 4.73 12.48 -11.47
N PRO A 147 5.16 13.50 -12.22
CA PRO A 147 6.17 13.37 -13.26
C PRO A 147 7.42 12.66 -12.75
N LEU A 148 8.04 11.82 -13.58
CA LEU A 148 9.17 10.99 -13.19
C LEU A 148 10.32 11.80 -12.58
N GLU A 149 10.64 12.95 -13.17
CA GLU A 149 11.68 13.86 -12.69
C GLU A 149 11.41 14.36 -11.26
N HIS A 150 10.13 14.67 -10.94
CA HIS A 150 9.71 15.07 -9.59
C HIS A 150 9.84 13.92 -8.60
N ARG A 151 9.48 12.71 -9.03
CA ARG A 151 9.60 11.49 -8.21
C ARG A 151 11.06 11.19 -7.89
N ILE A 152 11.94 11.25 -8.89
CA ILE A 152 13.40 11.04 -8.72
C ILE A 152 13.96 12.07 -7.74
N ARG A 153 13.65 13.36 -7.94
CA ARG A 153 14.10 14.43 -7.06
C ARG A 153 13.66 14.18 -5.60
N ARG A 154 12.39 13.88 -5.38
CA ARG A 154 11.85 13.58 -4.03
C ARG A 154 12.52 12.37 -3.38
N MET A 155 12.85 11.31 -4.13
CA MET A 155 13.56 10.15 -3.63
C MET A 155 15.00 10.49 -3.22
N LYS A 156 15.70 11.33 -4.00
CA LYS A 156 17.04 11.81 -3.66
C LYS A 156 17.03 12.73 -2.43
N GLU A 157 16.22 13.78 -2.46
CA GLU A 157 16.22 14.83 -1.43
C GLU A 157 15.64 14.34 -0.08
N LYS A 158 14.51 13.61 -0.10
CA LYS A 158 13.83 13.22 1.14
C LYS A 158 14.29 11.88 1.71
N ARG A 159 14.79 10.96 0.87
CA ARG A 159 15.17 9.60 1.28
C ARG A 159 16.66 9.31 1.13
N GLY A 160 17.43 10.20 0.51
CA GLY A 160 18.87 10.02 0.29
C GLY A 160 19.20 8.82 -0.61
N TYR A 161 18.29 8.42 -1.52
CA TYR A 161 18.51 7.25 -2.37
C TYR A 161 19.53 7.55 -3.46
N SER A 162 20.43 6.57 -3.71
CA SER A 162 21.36 6.60 -4.83
C SER A 162 20.65 6.40 -6.17
N ASP A 163 21.26 6.83 -7.27
CA ASP A 163 20.72 6.63 -8.61
C ASP A 163 20.50 5.16 -8.95
N GLU A 164 21.41 4.29 -8.54
CA GLU A 164 21.28 2.84 -8.69
C GLU A 164 20.03 2.31 -7.96
N LYS A 165 19.84 2.69 -6.69
CA LYS A 165 18.67 2.28 -5.91
C LYS A 165 17.38 2.79 -6.53
N ILE A 166 17.35 4.03 -7.03
CA ILE A 166 16.20 4.62 -7.72
C ILE A 166 15.89 3.83 -9.00
N SER A 167 16.89 3.52 -9.81
CA SER A 167 16.73 2.73 -11.04
C SER A 167 16.10 1.36 -10.75
N ASN A 168 16.60 0.66 -9.73
CA ASN A 168 16.06 -0.65 -9.33
C ASN A 168 14.60 -0.56 -8.84
N ILE A 169 14.25 0.48 -8.07
CA ILE A 169 12.88 0.72 -7.62
C ILE A 169 11.95 0.98 -8.82
N LEU A 170 12.38 1.81 -9.77
CA LEU A 170 11.58 2.15 -10.94
C LEU A 170 11.38 0.96 -11.87
N ALA A 171 12.39 0.12 -12.04
CA ALA A 171 12.31 -1.09 -12.86
C ALA A 171 11.31 -2.14 -12.34
N GLY A 172 11.06 -2.16 -11.03
CA GLY A 172 10.12 -3.09 -10.39
C GLY A 172 8.68 -2.56 -10.27
N GLN A 173 8.36 -1.38 -10.83
CA GLN A 173 7.03 -0.79 -10.74
C GLN A 173 6.27 -0.89 -12.05
N LEU A 174 4.93 -0.91 -11.95
CA LEU A 174 4.05 -0.76 -13.09
C LEU A 174 4.36 0.55 -13.86
N SER A 175 4.14 0.53 -15.15
CA SER A 175 4.18 1.72 -15.99
C SER A 175 3.04 2.69 -15.65
N GLU A 176 3.19 3.94 -16.02
CA GLU A 176 2.14 4.95 -15.85
C GLU A 176 0.84 4.55 -16.55
N ALA A 177 0.94 3.92 -17.74
CA ALA A 177 -0.21 3.44 -18.49
C ALA A 177 -0.96 2.34 -17.73
N GLU A 178 -0.25 1.39 -17.11
CA GLU A 178 -0.84 0.32 -16.32
C GLU A 178 -1.50 0.86 -15.05
N PHE A 179 -0.86 1.81 -14.35
CA PHE A 179 -1.49 2.49 -13.20
C PHE A 179 -2.80 3.17 -13.61
N LYS A 180 -2.78 3.96 -14.70
CA LYS A 180 -3.96 4.68 -15.21
C LYS A 180 -5.08 3.74 -15.65
N ALA A 181 -4.75 2.64 -16.31
CA ALA A 181 -5.74 1.65 -16.77
C ALA A 181 -6.47 0.95 -15.61
N ASN A 182 -5.86 0.89 -14.44
CA ASN A 182 -6.45 0.25 -13.26
C ASN A 182 -7.12 1.22 -12.29
N ALA A 183 -6.79 2.49 -12.34
CA ALA A 183 -7.31 3.49 -11.41
C ALA A 183 -8.70 4.01 -11.83
N ASP A 184 -9.54 4.28 -10.85
CA ASP A 184 -10.82 4.96 -11.04
C ASP A 184 -10.64 6.49 -11.02
N VAL A 185 -9.64 6.97 -10.26
CA VAL A 185 -9.30 8.39 -10.16
C VAL A 185 -7.79 8.57 -10.24
N VAL A 186 -7.34 9.57 -10.99
CA VAL A 186 -5.93 9.99 -11.02
C VAL A 186 -5.79 11.30 -10.26
N ILE A 187 -4.95 11.30 -9.23
CA ILE A 187 -4.61 12.48 -8.44
C ILE A 187 -3.26 13.01 -8.94
N GLU A 188 -3.29 14.12 -9.63
CA GLU A 188 -2.07 14.78 -10.10
C GLU A 188 -1.35 15.48 -8.93
N ASN A 189 -0.12 15.09 -8.64
CA ASN A 189 0.69 15.63 -7.55
C ASN A 189 2.08 16.11 -8.04
N PRO A 190 2.13 17.08 -8.96
CA PRO A 190 3.39 17.69 -9.39
C PRO A 190 4.01 18.53 -8.25
N ASP A 191 5.29 18.90 -8.41
CA ASP A 191 5.88 19.91 -7.54
C ASP A 191 5.38 21.31 -7.92
N GLY A 192 5.25 22.19 -6.92
CA GLY A 192 4.93 23.60 -7.12
C GLY A 192 3.59 24.01 -6.51
N ASP A 193 2.48 23.68 -7.12
CA ASP A 193 1.16 24.17 -6.70
C ASP A 193 0.43 23.21 -5.74
N LYS A 194 0.91 23.15 -4.49
CA LYS A 194 0.27 22.33 -3.45
C LYS A 194 -1.19 22.74 -3.18
N ALA A 195 -1.51 24.02 -3.29
CA ALA A 195 -2.86 24.52 -3.03
C ALA A 195 -3.86 23.98 -4.05
N LYS A 196 -3.46 23.93 -5.32
CA LYS A 196 -4.26 23.35 -6.39
C LYS A 196 -4.48 21.85 -6.16
N VAL A 197 -3.42 21.11 -5.87
CA VAL A 197 -3.50 19.66 -5.57
C VAL A 197 -4.44 19.40 -4.39
N LEU A 198 -4.34 20.19 -3.32
CA LEU A 198 -5.22 20.05 -2.15
C LEU A 198 -6.68 20.32 -2.48
N LYS A 199 -6.95 21.37 -3.28
CA LYS A 199 -8.32 21.69 -3.70
C LYS A 199 -8.94 20.59 -4.55
N GLU A 200 -8.18 20.07 -5.50
CA GLU A 200 -8.61 18.97 -6.35
C GLU A 200 -8.87 17.70 -5.54
N LEU A 201 -7.97 17.36 -4.63
CA LEU A 201 -8.11 16.22 -3.72
C LEU A 201 -9.36 16.34 -2.84
N GLN A 202 -9.61 17.51 -2.24
CA GLN A 202 -10.82 17.76 -1.46
C GLN A 202 -12.10 17.61 -2.29
N GLN A 203 -12.06 18.01 -3.54
CA GLN A 203 -13.18 17.80 -4.47
C GLN A 203 -13.44 16.32 -4.73
N GLN A 204 -12.38 15.54 -4.99
CA GLN A 204 -12.49 14.09 -5.21
C GLN A 204 -13.01 13.36 -3.98
N ILE A 205 -12.56 13.73 -2.78
CA ILE A 205 -13.09 13.18 -1.52
C ILE A 205 -14.60 13.46 -1.38
N ARG A 206 -15.03 14.67 -1.69
CA ARG A 206 -16.46 15.03 -1.61
C ARG A 206 -17.31 14.22 -2.60
N VAL A 207 -16.83 14.03 -3.82
CA VAL A 207 -17.51 13.20 -4.84
C VAL A 207 -17.63 11.77 -4.33
N LEU A 208 -16.52 11.19 -3.87
CA LEU A 208 -16.48 9.83 -3.34
C LEU A 208 -17.48 9.64 -2.19
N LEU A 209 -17.53 10.57 -1.24
CA LEU A 209 -18.45 10.50 -0.09
C LEU A 209 -19.92 10.69 -0.51
N LYS A 210 -20.19 11.57 -1.48
CA LYS A 210 -21.56 11.79 -2.00
C LYS A 210 -22.08 10.52 -2.68
N ASP A 211 -21.28 9.93 -3.57
CA ASP A 211 -21.65 8.71 -4.27
C ASP A 211 -21.91 7.55 -3.29
N TYR A 212 -21.17 7.51 -2.17
CA TYR A 212 -21.37 6.53 -1.12
C TYR A 212 -22.72 6.73 -0.39
N VAL A 213 -23.02 7.96 0.06
CA VAL A 213 -24.29 8.27 0.76
C VAL A 213 -25.47 7.97 -0.15
N GLU A 214 -25.44 8.41 -1.41
CA GLU A 214 -26.50 8.14 -2.38
C GLU A 214 -26.68 6.64 -2.70
N SER A 215 -25.63 5.84 -2.55
CA SER A 215 -25.71 4.38 -2.72
C SER A 215 -26.30 3.67 -1.52
N THR A 216 -26.08 4.19 -0.31
CA THR A 216 -26.61 3.63 0.94
C THR A 216 -28.07 4.02 1.19
N ASP A 217 -28.50 5.21 0.75
CA ASP A 217 -29.90 5.67 0.85
C ASP A 217 -30.88 4.94 -0.11
N LYS A 218 -30.37 4.17 -1.07
CA LYS A 218 -31.18 3.41 -2.04
C LYS A 218 -31.39 1.94 -1.64
N MET A 219 -30.86 1.51 -0.52
CA MET A 219 -31.05 0.17 0.06
C MET A 219 -32.04 0.18 1.21
#